data_80a67822c2d1c1bf28b46ca743bf1e4a
#
_entry.id   80a67822c2d1c1bf28b46ca743bf1e4a
#
_cell.length_a   1.000
_cell.length_b   1.000
_cell.length_c   1.000
_cell.angle_alpha   90.00
_cell.angle_beta   90.00
_cell.angle_gamma   90.00
#
_symmetry.space_group_name_H-M   'P 1'
#
loop_
_entity.id
_entity.type
_entity.pdbx_description
1 polymer ?
#
loop_
_entity_poly.entity_id
_entity_poly.type
_entity_poly.pdbx_seq_one_letter_code
_entity_poly.pdbx_strand_id
1 'polypeptide(L)'
;STPLYSSAASDVYKRQVVYDSITAAKARNVDVLICDTAGRLHTKKNLMEELAKIDRVLEREAPGCSRETLLVLDATTGQNGLNQAREFAAACGVTGIILTKLDGTAKGGVAIAIRDQLGLPIKFVGTGESIGDLTPFSAAEFARALLLDEEEA
;
A
#
# COMPACT_ATOMS: atom_id res chain seq x y z
N SER A 1 -18.94 5.36 -25.77
CA SER A 1 -19.12 3.90 -25.57
C SER A 1 -17.91 3.35 -24.83
N THR A 2 -18.09 2.99 -23.57
CA THR A 2 -17.06 2.36 -22.73
C THR A 2 -16.90 0.91 -23.18
N PRO A 3 -15.70 0.44 -23.57
CA PRO A 3 -15.54 -0.94 -23.95
C PRO A 3 -15.69 -1.83 -22.71
N LEU A 4 -16.60 -2.78 -22.80
CA LEU A 4 -16.75 -3.86 -21.83
C LEU A 4 -15.59 -4.87 -22.02
N TYR A 5 -14.49 -4.67 -21.33
CA TYR A 5 -13.46 -5.69 -21.23
C TYR A 5 -13.90 -6.76 -20.23
N SER A 6 -13.82 -8.04 -20.63
CA SER A 6 -14.03 -9.14 -19.68
C SER A 6 -12.95 -9.08 -18.58
N SER A 7 -13.26 -9.53 -17.35
CA SER A 7 -12.32 -9.51 -16.23
C SER A 7 -10.97 -10.22 -16.56
N ALA A 8 -11.02 -11.32 -17.30
CA ALA A 8 -9.83 -12.04 -17.74
C ALA A 8 -8.94 -11.24 -18.70
N ALA A 9 -9.55 -10.48 -19.64
CA ALA A 9 -8.80 -9.60 -20.53
C ALA A 9 -8.15 -8.44 -19.78
N SER A 10 -8.82 -7.92 -18.75
CA SER A 10 -8.26 -6.89 -17.85
C SER A 10 -7.03 -7.39 -17.10
N ASP A 11 -7.05 -8.61 -16.59
CA ASP A 11 -5.93 -9.22 -15.83
C ASP A 11 -4.69 -9.46 -16.69
N VAL A 12 -4.88 -9.90 -17.94
CA VAL A 12 -3.78 -10.04 -18.90
C VAL A 12 -3.18 -8.68 -19.23
N TYR A 13 -4.01 -7.69 -19.46
CA TYR A 13 -3.58 -6.33 -19.77
C TYR A 13 -2.75 -5.69 -18.64
N LYS A 14 -3.16 -5.81 -17.40
CA LYS A 14 -2.43 -5.24 -16.26
C LYS A 14 -1.03 -5.86 -16.08
N ARG A 15 -0.93 -7.17 -16.23
CA ARG A 15 0.37 -7.87 -16.18
C ARG A 15 1.28 -7.41 -17.31
N GLN A 16 0.72 -7.23 -18.51
CA GLN A 16 1.48 -6.73 -19.66
C GLN A 16 1.98 -5.31 -19.41
N VAL A 17 1.15 -4.42 -18.85
CA VAL A 17 1.54 -3.05 -18.49
C VAL A 17 2.71 -3.04 -17.51
N VAL A 18 2.70 -3.90 -16.49
CA VAL A 18 3.82 -4.00 -15.53
C VAL A 18 5.09 -4.49 -16.21
N TYR A 19 4.99 -5.52 -17.04
CA TYR A 19 6.11 -6.04 -17.81
C TYR A 19 6.72 -4.97 -18.75
N ASP A 20 5.89 -4.29 -19.51
CA ASP A 20 6.31 -3.23 -20.44
C ASP A 20 6.92 -2.05 -19.69
N SER A 21 6.38 -1.70 -18.52
CA SER A 21 6.91 -0.64 -17.67
C SER A 21 8.31 -0.96 -17.14
N ILE A 22 8.56 -2.20 -16.70
CA ILE A 22 9.88 -2.64 -16.26
C ILE A 22 10.87 -2.61 -17.41
N THR A 23 10.47 -3.09 -18.59
CA THR A 23 11.30 -3.09 -19.78
C THR A 23 11.67 -1.67 -20.19
N ALA A 24 10.70 -0.76 -20.18
CA ALA A 24 10.94 0.64 -20.51
C ALA A 24 11.82 1.34 -19.46
N ALA A 25 11.61 1.04 -18.16
CA ALA A 25 12.43 1.58 -17.08
C ALA A 25 13.91 1.18 -17.22
N LYS A 26 14.17 -0.09 -17.51
CA LYS A 26 15.53 -0.58 -17.77
C LYS A 26 16.16 0.08 -18.98
N ALA A 27 15.42 0.19 -20.09
CA ALA A 27 15.93 0.80 -21.33
C ALA A 27 16.25 2.29 -21.17
N ARG A 28 15.57 2.98 -20.24
CA ARG A 28 15.76 4.41 -19.96
C ARG A 28 16.66 4.69 -18.77
N ASN A 29 17.20 3.66 -18.11
CA ASN A 29 17.98 3.77 -16.88
C ASN A 29 17.27 4.59 -15.80
N VAL A 30 16.01 4.28 -15.55
CA VAL A 30 15.20 4.95 -14.53
C VAL A 30 15.60 4.45 -13.15
N ASP A 31 15.81 5.36 -12.20
CA ASP A 31 16.22 5.01 -10.84
C ASP A 31 15.08 4.43 -10.00
N VAL A 32 13.86 4.89 -10.23
CA VAL A 32 12.66 4.48 -9.48
C VAL A 32 11.49 4.23 -10.41
N LEU A 33 10.86 3.07 -10.29
CA LEU A 33 9.61 2.73 -10.95
C LEU A 33 8.51 2.56 -9.90
N ILE A 34 7.44 3.33 -10.02
CA ILE A 34 6.26 3.21 -9.16
C ILE A 34 5.15 2.53 -9.95
N CYS A 35 4.68 1.40 -9.44
CA CYS A 35 3.55 0.64 -9.98
C CYS A 35 2.32 0.86 -9.10
N ASP A 36 1.40 1.71 -9.54
CA ASP A 36 0.10 1.87 -8.86
C ASP A 36 -0.83 0.74 -9.25
N THR A 37 -1.47 0.12 -8.26
CA THR A 37 -2.38 -1.01 -8.46
C THR A 37 -3.79 -0.68 -8.02
N ALA A 38 -4.78 -1.26 -8.71
CA ALA A 38 -6.17 -1.09 -8.31
C ALA A 38 -6.41 -1.63 -6.90
N GLY A 39 -6.90 -0.78 -6.01
CA GLY A 39 -7.32 -1.16 -4.65
C GLY A 39 -8.76 -1.63 -4.55
N ARG A 40 -9.55 -1.52 -5.63
CA ARG A 40 -10.97 -1.87 -5.67
C ARG A 40 -11.26 -2.80 -6.83
N LEU A 41 -11.60 -4.04 -6.53
CA LEU A 41 -12.18 -4.98 -7.48
C LEU A 41 -13.54 -5.46 -6.96
N HIS A 42 -14.42 -5.77 -7.90
CA HIS A 42 -15.79 -6.24 -7.62
C HIS A 42 -15.82 -7.55 -6.80
N THR A 43 -14.73 -8.30 -6.77
CA THR A 43 -14.55 -9.45 -5.89
C THR A 43 -13.16 -9.46 -5.28
N LYS A 44 -13.09 -9.60 -3.95
CA LYS A 44 -11.87 -9.61 -3.14
C LYS A 44 -10.89 -10.72 -3.58
N LYS A 45 -11.40 -11.90 -3.91
CA LYS A 45 -10.60 -13.05 -4.34
C LYS A 45 -9.84 -12.76 -5.64
N ASN A 46 -10.49 -12.18 -6.63
CA ASN A 46 -9.87 -11.85 -7.92
C ASN A 46 -8.75 -10.82 -7.77
N LEU A 47 -8.93 -9.83 -6.86
CA LEU A 47 -7.90 -8.83 -6.58
C LEU A 47 -6.64 -9.47 -6.00
N MET A 48 -6.77 -10.34 -5.00
CA MET A 48 -5.63 -11.00 -4.36
C MET A 48 -4.87 -11.90 -5.32
N GLU A 49 -5.58 -12.65 -6.17
CA GLU A 49 -4.97 -13.46 -7.22
C GLU A 49 -4.22 -12.60 -8.26
N GLU A 50 -4.77 -11.46 -8.63
CA GLU A 50 -4.16 -10.51 -9.56
C GLU A 50 -2.88 -9.91 -8.99
N LEU A 51 -2.91 -9.44 -7.76
CA LEU A 51 -1.75 -8.88 -7.07
C LEU A 51 -0.63 -9.91 -6.94
N ALA A 52 -0.96 -11.14 -6.56
CA ALA A 52 0.02 -12.23 -6.51
C ALA A 52 0.63 -12.57 -7.88
N LYS A 53 -0.11 -12.35 -8.98
CA LYS A 53 0.42 -12.51 -10.34
C LYS A 53 1.37 -11.36 -10.72
N ILE A 54 1.02 -10.12 -10.34
CA ILE A 54 1.88 -8.94 -10.54
C ILE A 54 3.18 -9.10 -9.77
N ASP A 55 3.11 -9.53 -8.51
CA ASP A 55 4.27 -9.76 -7.66
C ASP A 55 5.26 -10.76 -8.30
N ARG A 56 4.76 -11.85 -8.85
CA ARG A 56 5.59 -12.82 -9.59
C ARG A 56 6.23 -12.26 -10.86
N VAL A 57 5.54 -11.35 -11.56
CA VAL A 57 6.13 -10.66 -12.73
C VAL A 57 7.30 -9.77 -12.30
N LEU A 58 7.09 -8.98 -11.22
CA LEU A 58 8.14 -8.13 -10.67
C LEU A 58 9.37 -8.93 -10.24
N GLU A 59 9.16 -10.04 -9.54
CA GLU A 59 10.25 -10.92 -9.09
C GLU A 59 11.06 -11.51 -10.25
N ARG A 60 10.38 -11.94 -11.30
CA ARG A 60 11.02 -12.53 -12.49
C ARG A 60 11.73 -11.49 -13.36
N GLU A 61 11.09 -10.34 -13.58
CA GLU A 61 11.56 -9.35 -14.55
C GLU A 61 12.55 -8.34 -13.97
N ALA A 62 12.54 -8.16 -12.64
CA ALA A 62 13.44 -7.23 -11.95
C ALA A 62 14.24 -7.92 -10.81
N PRO A 63 14.93 -9.03 -11.08
CA PRO A 63 15.73 -9.71 -10.06
C PRO A 63 16.86 -8.79 -9.59
N GLY A 64 17.09 -8.74 -8.27
CA GLY A 64 18.17 -7.94 -7.68
C GLY A 64 17.87 -6.44 -7.55
N CYS A 65 16.71 -5.95 -7.99
CA CYS A 65 16.27 -4.61 -7.69
C CYS A 65 15.74 -4.52 -6.25
N SER A 66 16.06 -3.43 -5.57
CA SER A 66 15.39 -3.10 -4.30
C SER A 66 13.90 -2.91 -4.55
N ARG A 67 13.07 -3.60 -3.76
CA ARG A 67 11.62 -3.58 -3.92
C ARG A 67 10.92 -3.27 -2.61
N GLU A 68 9.96 -2.37 -2.69
CA GLU A 68 9.03 -2.04 -1.62
C GLU A 68 7.60 -2.28 -2.09
N THR A 69 6.84 -3.03 -1.32
CA THR A 69 5.40 -3.20 -1.53
C THR A 69 4.67 -2.48 -0.41
N LEU A 70 4.16 -1.30 -0.72
CA LEU A 70 3.51 -0.43 0.24
C LEU A 70 1.99 -0.55 0.13
N LEU A 71 1.35 -0.88 1.25
CA LEU A 71 -0.10 -0.88 1.34
C LEU A 71 -0.59 0.44 1.91
N VAL A 72 -1.49 1.10 1.17
CA VAL A 72 -2.16 2.32 1.63
C VAL A 72 -3.40 1.96 2.41
N LEU A 73 -3.46 2.38 3.67
CA LEU A 73 -4.59 2.16 4.57
C LEU A 73 -5.16 3.49 5.06
N ASP A 74 -6.47 3.58 5.10
CA ASP A 74 -7.19 4.68 5.71
C ASP A 74 -7.35 4.41 7.22
N ALA A 75 -6.81 5.29 8.08
CA ALA A 75 -6.85 5.15 9.53
C ALA A 75 -8.29 5.13 10.09
N THR A 76 -9.27 5.65 9.33
CA THR A 76 -10.67 5.66 9.75
C THR A 76 -11.37 4.31 9.64
N THR A 77 -10.77 3.35 8.95
CA THR A 77 -11.38 2.02 8.70
C THR A 77 -11.29 1.06 9.89
N GLY A 78 -10.48 1.37 10.89
CA GLY A 78 -10.35 0.59 12.12
C GLY A 78 -10.05 -0.90 11.87
N GLN A 79 -10.78 -1.79 12.54
CA GLN A 79 -10.57 -3.26 12.44
C GLN A 79 -10.75 -3.81 11.01
N ASN A 80 -11.61 -3.20 10.19
CA ASN A 80 -11.77 -3.60 8.80
C ASN A 80 -10.49 -3.36 7.99
N GLY A 81 -9.81 -2.24 8.23
CA GLY A 81 -8.52 -1.94 7.61
C GLY A 81 -7.44 -2.95 7.98
N LEU A 82 -7.37 -3.36 9.26
CA LEU A 82 -6.44 -4.38 9.74
C LEU A 82 -6.69 -5.74 9.09
N ASN A 83 -7.95 -6.15 8.95
CA ASN A 83 -8.29 -7.40 8.28
C ASN A 83 -7.91 -7.38 6.79
N GLN A 84 -8.16 -6.27 6.11
CA GLN A 84 -7.71 -6.07 4.73
C GLN A 84 -6.18 -6.12 4.63
N ALA A 85 -5.46 -5.43 5.51
CA ALA A 85 -4.01 -5.42 5.51
C ALA A 85 -3.40 -6.82 5.68
N ARG A 86 -4.01 -7.67 6.52
CA ARG A 86 -3.58 -9.06 6.70
C ARG A 86 -3.71 -9.86 5.40
N GLU A 87 -4.80 -9.67 4.67
CA GLU A 87 -5.03 -10.38 3.40
C GLU A 87 -4.09 -9.90 2.30
N PHE A 88 -3.86 -8.58 2.19
CA PHE A 88 -2.89 -8.03 1.25
C PHE A 88 -1.46 -8.49 1.57
N ALA A 89 -1.08 -8.51 2.84
CA ALA A 89 0.23 -9.00 3.27
C ALA A 89 0.45 -10.47 2.87
N ALA A 90 -0.57 -11.30 2.98
CA ALA A 90 -0.51 -12.70 2.58
C ALA A 90 -0.45 -12.89 1.05
N ALA A 91 -1.02 -11.98 0.27
CA ALA A 91 -1.13 -12.11 -1.18
C ALA A 91 0.10 -11.58 -1.95
N CYS A 92 0.73 -10.50 -1.48
CA CYS A 92 1.74 -9.77 -2.27
C CYS A 92 2.96 -9.27 -1.47
N GLY A 93 3.28 -9.90 -0.36
CA GLY A 93 4.52 -9.64 0.37
C GLY A 93 4.70 -8.15 0.77
N VAL A 94 3.69 -7.55 1.39
CA VAL A 94 3.72 -6.16 1.84
C VAL A 94 4.92 -5.93 2.77
N THR A 95 5.72 -4.90 2.48
CA THR A 95 6.93 -4.55 3.24
C THR A 95 6.73 -3.34 4.16
N GLY A 96 5.64 -2.59 3.96
CA GLY A 96 5.34 -1.41 4.77
C GLY A 96 3.95 -0.85 4.51
N ILE A 97 3.52 0.01 5.41
CA ILE A 97 2.22 0.67 5.39
C ILE A 97 2.39 2.17 5.16
N ILE A 98 1.52 2.73 4.33
CA ILE A 98 1.24 4.16 4.28
C ILE A 98 -0.11 4.36 4.95
N LEU A 99 -0.13 5.07 6.06
CA LEU A 99 -1.35 5.32 6.83
C LEU A 99 -1.89 6.72 6.52
N THR A 100 -3.08 6.80 5.95
CA THR A 100 -3.71 8.06 5.58
C THR A 100 -4.79 8.48 6.59
N LYS A 101 -5.15 9.76 6.59
CA LYS A 101 -6.18 10.37 7.44
C LYS A 101 -5.90 10.18 8.94
N LEU A 102 -4.63 10.33 9.33
CA LEU A 102 -4.17 10.22 10.71
C LEU A 102 -4.34 11.55 11.48
N ASP A 103 -5.33 12.34 11.13
CA ASP A 103 -5.65 13.64 11.73
C ASP A 103 -6.62 13.46 12.92
N GLY A 104 -6.13 13.01 14.05
CA GLY A 104 -6.90 12.92 15.30
C GLY A 104 -6.51 11.75 16.19
N THR A 105 -6.61 11.96 17.50
CA THR A 105 -6.19 11.06 18.59
C THR A 105 -6.87 9.69 18.57
N ALA A 106 -8.15 9.62 18.22
CA ALA A 106 -8.90 8.35 18.12
C ALA A 106 -8.33 7.37 17.11
N LYS A 107 -7.45 7.83 16.20
CA LYS A 107 -6.86 7.03 15.12
C LYS A 107 -5.49 6.47 15.46
N GLY A 108 -4.89 6.90 16.56
CA GLY A 108 -3.61 6.39 17.05
C GLY A 108 -3.62 4.89 17.35
N GLY A 109 -4.73 4.37 17.85
CA GLY A 109 -4.91 2.95 18.12
C GLY A 109 -4.72 2.04 16.91
N VAL A 110 -5.08 2.50 15.70
CA VAL A 110 -4.89 1.70 14.47
C VAL A 110 -3.41 1.55 14.12
N ALA A 111 -2.59 2.57 14.33
CA ALA A 111 -1.15 2.51 14.09
C ALA A 111 -0.46 1.50 15.01
N ILE A 112 -0.82 1.50 16.29
CA ILE A 112 -0.34 0.52 17.28
C ILE A 112 -0.78 -0.89 16.88
N ALA A 113 -2.06 -1.07 16.54
CA ALA A 113 -2.62 -2.35 16.15
C ALA A 113 -2.00 -2.92 14.86
N ILE A 114 -1.66 -2.08 13.88
CA ILE A 114 -0.92 -2.49 12.68
C ILE A 114 0.43 -3.10 13.08
N ARG A 115 1.18 -2.41 13.93
CA ARG A 115 2.50 -2.89 14.36
C ARG A 115 2.41 -4.17 15.18
N ASP A 116 1.49 -4.22 16.13
CA ASP A 116 1.32 -5.35 17.04
C ASP A 116 0.80 -6.61 16.32
N GLN A 117 -0.27 -6.46 15.51
CA GLN A 117 -0.95 -7.62 14.90
C GLN A 117 -0.37 -8.06 13.55
N LEU A 118 0.25 -7.15 12.79
CA LEU A 118 0.77 -7.44 11.45
C LEU A 118 2.30 -7.50 11.41
N GLY A 119 2.98 -6.94 12.42
CA GLY A 119 4.44 -6.82 12.42
C GLY A 119 5.00 -5.89 11.34
N LEU A 120 4.14 -5.23 10.55
CA LEU A 120 4.53 -4.38 9.43
C LEU A 120 4.91 -2.98 9.94
N PRO A 121 5.99 -2.37 9.39
CA PRO A 121 6.33 -1.00 9.71
C PRO A 121 5.39 -0.03 9.00
N ILE A 122 4.98 1.03 9.71
CA ILE A 122 4.42 2.20 9.07
C ILE A 122 5.59 3.01 8.55
N LYS A 123 5.62 3.31 7.26
CA LYS A 123 6.72 4.05 6.62
C LYS A 123 6.38 5.51 6.39
N PHE A 124 5.12 5.77 6.02
CA PHE A 124 4.64 7.13 5.75
C PHE A 124 3.27 7.35 6.35
N VAL A 125 2.98 8.62 6.63
CA VAL A 125 1.65 9.09 7.02
C VAL A 125 1.19 10.20 6.10
N GLY A 126 -0.10 10.15 5.76
CA GLY A 126 -0.79 11.18 5.01
C GLY A 126 -1.79 11.90 5.92
N THR A 127 -1.64 13.21 6.05
CA THR A 127 -2.50 14.07 6.87
C THR A 127 -3.38 14.99 6.04
N GLY A 128 -3.22 14.99 4.72
CA GLY A 128 -3.98 15.81 3.79
C GLY A 128 -3.84 15.31 2.35
N GLU A 129 -4.12 16.19 1.37
CA GLU A 129 -4.16 15.84 -0.06
C GLU A 129 -3.01 16.45 -0.88
N SER A 130 -2.17 17.28 -0.28
CA SER A 130 -1.03 17.90 -0.93
C SER A 130 0.22 17.01 -0.84
N ILE A 131 1.18 17.21 -1.73
CA ILE A 131 2.46 16.47 -1.70
C ILE A 131 3.18 16.63 -0.35
N GLY A 132 3.11 17.81 0.27
CA GLY A 132 3.72 18.07 1.58
C GLY A 132 3.02 17.35 2.75
N ASP A 133 1.82 16.85 2.55
CA ASP A 133 1.03 16.16 3.59
C ASP A 133 1.38 14.66 3.67
N LEU A 134 2.26 14.16 2.82
CA LEU A 134 2.82 12.82 2.90
C LEU A 134 4.23 12.89 3.51
N THR A 135 4.38 12.43 4.75
CA THR A 135 5.63 12.50 5.49
C THR A 135 6.10 11.13 5.97
N PRO A 136 7.41 10.92 6.15
CA PRO A 136 7.91 9.72 6.82
C PRO A 136 7.32 9.58 8.23
N PHE A 137 6.97 8.36 8.62
CA PHE A 137 6.44 8.09 9.95
C PHE A 137 7.56 8.10 10.99
N SER A 138 7.41 8.92 12.03
CA SER A 138 8.26 8.94 13.22
C SER A 138 7.53 8.35 14.42
N ALA A 139 7.93 7.16 14.86
CA ALA A 139 7.32 6.51 16.02
C ALA A 139 7.48 7.35 17.31
N ALA A 140 8.59 8.08 17.44
CA ALA A 140 8.85 8.93 18.60
C ALA A 140 7.92 10.16 18.63
N GLU A 141 7.73 10.80 17.48
CA GLU A 141 6.81 11.94 17.37
C GLU A 141 5.36 11.51 17.54
N PHE A 142 5.00 10.38 16.97
CA PHE A 142 3.68 9.78 17.11
C PHE A 142 3.35 9.44 18.57
N ALA A 143 4.29 8.79 19.29
CA ALA A 143 4.11 8.46 20.70
C ALA A 143 4.01 9.73 21.56
N ARG A 144 4.81 10.76 21.27
CA ARG A 144 4.68 12.06 21.94
C ARG A 144 3.31 12.70 21.74
N ALA A 145 2.83 12.73 20.50
CA ALA A 145 1.51 13.29 20.20
C ALA A 145 0.40 12.58 20.97
N LEU A 146 0.43 11.24 21.03
CA LEU A 146 -0.54 10.47 21.79
C LEU A 146 -0.53 10.77 23.30
N LEU A 147 0.65 10.98 23.89
CA LEU A 147 0.79 11.21 25.32
C LEU A 147 0.44 12.65 25.72
N LEU A 148 0.68 13.63 24.84
CA LEU A 148 0.39 15.04 25.13
C LEU A 148 -1.09 15.36 24.98
N ASP A 149 -1.81 14.69 24.10
CA ASP A 149 -3.26 14.86 23.92
C ASP A 149 -4.07 14.32 25.10
N GLU A 150 -3.49 13.45 25.97
CA GLU A 150 -4.13 12.97 27.19
C GLU A 150 -4.03 13.96 28.37
N GLU A 151 -3.12 14.96 28.30
CA GLU A 151 -2.95 15.98 29.35
C GLU A 151 -3.89 17.19 29.16
N GLU A 152 -4.50 17.37 28.00
CA GLU A 152 -5.42 18.49 27.71
C GLU A 152 -6.92 18.09 27.73
N ALA A 153 -7.26 16.86 28.04
CA ALA A 153 -8.62 16.32 28.12
C ALA A 153 -9.06 16.08 29.57
#